data_c357d1d1233c32de5c52988223dcfd43
#
_entry.id   c357d1d1233c32de5c52988223dcfd43
#
_cell.length_a   1.000
_cell.length_b   1.000
_cell.length_c   1.000
_cell.angle_alpha   90.00
_cell.angle_beta   90.00
_cell.angle_gamma   90.00
#
_symmetry.space_group_name_H-M   'P 1'
#
loop_
_entity.id
_entity.type
_entity.pdbx_description
1 polymer ?
#
loop_
_entity_poly.entity_id
_entity_poly.type
_entity_poly.pdbx_seq_one_letter_code
_entity_poly.pdbx_strand_id
1 'polypeptide(L)'
;VIGTPLGESYPKENIELQAHIAKEHLLVSQVPVLRYAVQPFQHKRHYFPERNATMSALTEGTIIVEAGETSGTLTQARAALYQGRKLFILDSCFNNPAITWPARFEKEGAIRVRDSEDIWKALEPA
;
A
#
# COMPACT_ATOMS: atom_id res chain seq x y z
N VAL A 1 -5.46 6.22 -4.04
CA VAL A 1 -4.69 5.80 -5.25
C VAL A 1 -5.32 4.56 -5.82
N ILE A 2 -5.54 4.51 -7.14
CA ILE A 2 -6.19 3.40 -7.83
C ILE A 2 -5.23 2.71 -8.82
N GLY A 3 -5.49 1.44 -9.11
CA GLY A 3 -4.71 0.60 -10.02
C GLY A 3 -5.30 0.50 -11.43
N THR A 4 -6.21 1.41 -11.79
CA THR A 4 -6.84 1.57 -13.09
C THR A 4 -6.65 3.00 -13.57
N PRO A 5 -6.87 3.31 -14.87
CA PRO A 5 -6.98 4.69 -15.32
C PRO A 5 -8.10 5.43 -14.58
N LEU A 6 -8.02 6.75 -14.49
CA LEU A 6 -9.00 7.58 -13.75
C LEU A 6 -10.45 7.41 -14.22
N GLY A 7 -10.65 7.10 -15.50
CA GLY A 7 -11.97 6.90 -16.09
C GLY A 7 -12.56 5.49 -15.87
N GLU A 8 -11.84 4.60 -15.19
CA GLU A 8 -12.29 3.24 -14.95
C GLU A 8 -12.37 2.94 -13.45
N SER A 9 -13.30 2.06 -13.07
CA SER A 9 -13.48 1.61 -11.69
C SER A 9 -13.30 0.10 -11.58
N TYR A 10 -12.47 -0.34 -10.64
CA TYR A 10 -12.30 -1.75 -10.31
C TYR A 10 -12.08 -1.91 -8.80
N PRO A 11 -12.83 -2.78 -8.13
CA PRO A 11 -14.01 -3.48 -8.66
C PRO A 11 -15.16 -2.52 -9.02
N LYS A 12 -16.07 -2.97 -9.86
CA LYS A 12 -17.15 -2.11 -10.39
C LYS A 12 -18.11 -1.58 -9.32
N GLU A 13 -18.22 -2.28 -8.21
CA GLU A 13 -19.03 -1.89 -7.05
C GLU A 13 -18.59 -0.56 -6.44
N ASN A 14 -17.34 -0.18 -6.66
CA ASN A 14 -16.76 1.05 -6.11
C ASN A 14 -16.96 2.29 -7.02
N ILE A 15 -17.73 2.20 -8.10
CA ILE A 15 -17.88 3.29 -9.06
C ILE A 15 -18.41 4.59 -8.42
N GLU A 16 -19.41 4.47 -7.56
CA GLU A 16 -20.00 5.63 -6.87
C GLU A 16 -19.03 6.22 -5.83
N LEU A 17 -18.35 5.36 -5.07
CA LEU A 17 -17.32 5.79 -4.12
C LEU A 17 -16.16 6.49 -4.84
N GLN A 18 -15.70 5.94 -5.96
CA GLN A 18 -14.64 6.55 -6.76
C GLN A 18 -15.04 7.91 -7.32
N ALA A 19 -16.27 8.03 -7.81
CA ALA A 19 -16.81 9.29 -8.29
C ALA A 19 -16.92 10.34 -7.19
N HIS A 20 -17.33 9.94 -5.99
CA HIS A 20 -17.38 10.81 -4.83
C HIS A 20 -15.99 11.30 -4.42
N ILE A 21 -14.99 10.39 -4.35
CA ILE A 21 -13.61 10.74 -4.04
C ILE A 21 -13.05 11.71 -5.10
N ALA A 22 -13.32 11.46 -6.38
CA ALA A 22 -12.84 12.32 -7.47
C ALA A 22 -13.42 13.74 -7.39
N LYS A 23 -14.66 13.88 -6.90
CA LYS A 23 -15.35 15.16 -6.80
C LYS A 23 -14.96 15.95 -5.56
N GLU A 24 -14.89 15.30 -4.40
CA GLU A 24 -14.75 15.97 -3.09
C GLU A 24 -13.33 15.85 -2.49
N HIS A 25 -12.50 14.97 -3.03
CA HIS A 25 -11.16 14.64 -2.52
C HIS A 25 -10.14 14.50 -3.64
N LEU A 26 -9.04 13.82 -3.38
CA LEU A 26 -7.98 13.57 -4.35
C LEU A 26 -8.00 12.11 -4.82
N LEU A 27 -8.28 11.89 -6.09
CA LEU A 27 -8.13 10.61 -6.77
C LEU A 27 -6.84 10.61 -7.59
N VAL A 28 -5.97 9.63 -7.36
CA VAL A 28 -4.66 9.51 -8.03
C VAL A 28 -4.55 8.19 -8.77
N SER A 29 -4.09 8.22 -10.00
CA SER A 29 -3.71 7.05 -10.78
C SER A 29 -2.42 7.30 -11.55
N GLN A 30 -1.52 6.32 -11.53
CA GLN A 30 -0.31 6.30 -12.36
C GLN A 30 -0.49 5.49 -13.65
N VAL A 31 -1.66 4.88 -13.85
CA VAL A 31 -1.89 3.95 -14.97
C VAL A 31 -2.02 4.71 -16.28
N PRO A 32 -1.16 4.44 -17.29
CA PRO A 32 -1.21 5.12 -18.57
C PRO A 32 -2.46 4.72 -19.36
N VAL A 33 -3.33 5.68 -19.67
CA VAL A 33 -4.64 5.45 -20.29
C VAL A 33 -4.53 4.68 -21.61
N LEU A 34 -3.68 5.16 -22.53
CA LEU A 34 -3.55 4.57 -23.86
C LEU A 34 -2.92 3.17 -23.82
N ARG A 35 -1.87 2.99 -23.01
CA ARG A 35 -1.23 1.69 -22.84
C ARG A 35 -2.17 0.69 -22.21
N TYR A 36 -2.91 1.10 -21.20
CA TYR A 36 -3.89 0.24 -20.53
C TYR A 36 -4.98 -0.23 -21.50
N ALA A 37 -5.47 0.64 -22.37
CA ALA A 37 -6.54 0.32 -23.32
C ALA A 37 -6.16 -0.81 -24.29
N VAL A 38 -4.89 -0.90 -24.69
CA VAL A 38 -4.41 -1.89 -25.67
C VAL A 38 -3.75 -3.12 -25.04
N GLN A 39 -3.49 -3.09 -23.74
CA GLN A 39 -2.85 -4.23 -23.05
C GLN A 39 -3.82 -5.39 -22.81
N PRO A 40 -3.36 -6.65 -22.95
CA PRO A 40 -4.10 -7.83 -22.51
C PRO A 40 -4.40 -7.77 -21.00
N PHE A 41 -5.52 -8.34 -20.60
CA PHE A 41 -5.96 -8.37 -19.17
C PHE A 41 -4.87 -8.90 -18.22
N GLN A 42 -4.10 -9.89 -18.66
CA GLN A 42 -3.03 -10.48 -17.85
C GLN A 42 -1.98 -9.44 -17.44
N HIS A 43 -1.66 -8.49 -18.30
CA HIS A 43 -0.67 -7.45 -18.03
C HIS A 43 -1.21 -6.33 -17.13
N LYS A 44 -2.53 -6.14 -17.09
CA LYS A 44 -3.18 -5.13 -16.25
C LYS A 44 -3.00 -5.40 -14.75
N ARG A 45 -2.75 -6.66 -14.36
CA ARG A 45 -2.49 -7.04 -12.96
C ARG A 45 -1.24 -6.37 -12.37
N HIS A 46 -0.26 -6.03 -13.19
CA HIS A 46 0.97 -5.38 -12.73
C HIS A 46 0.77 -3.97 -12.19
N TYR A 47 -0.33 -3.33 -12.55
CA TYR A 47 -0.65 -1.99 -12.05
C TYR A 47 -1.06 -1.96 -10.57
N PHE A 48 -1.49 -3.08 -9.98
CA PHE A 48 -1.82 -3.14 -8.57
C PHE A 48 -0.57 -3.06 -7.66
N PRO A 49 0.49 -3.85 -7.88
CA PRO A 49 1.75 -3.66 -7.17
C PRO A 49 2.36 -2.26 -7.38
N GLU A 50 2.30 -1.73 -8.59
CA GLU A 50 2.77 -0.37 -8.88
C GLU A 50 1.96 0.69 -8.12
N ARG A 51 0.62 0.55 -8.04
CA ARG A 51 -0.23 1.40 -7.22
C ARG A 51 0.18 1.35 -5.75
N ASN A 52 0.50 0.16 -5.22
CA ASN A 52 0.94 0.01 -3.84
C ASN A 52 2.26 0.76 -3.57
N ALA A 53 3.20 0.71 -4.52
CA ALA A 53 4.44 1.49 -4.44
C ALA A 53 4.18 3.00 -4.49
N THR A 54 3.23 3.45 -5.31
CA THR A 54 2.81 4.86 -5.38
C THR A 54 2.17 5.30 -4.06
N MET A 55 1.32 4.47 -3.45
CA MET A 55 0.71 4.76 -2.15
C MET A 55 1.78 4.99 -1.07
N SER A 56 2.78 4.12 -0.98
CA SER A 56 3.85 4.29 0.00
C SER A 56 4.68 5.54 -0.24
N ALA A 57 4.90 5.92 -1.50
CA ALA A 57 5.65 7.13 -1.84
C ALA A 57 4.92 8.44 -1.47
N LEU A 58 3.59 8.44 -1.54
CA LEU A 58 2.74 9.60 -1.24
C LEU A 58 2.46 9.80 0.26
N THR A 59 2.86 8.85 1.11
CA THR A 59 2.58 8.88 2.55
C THR A 59 3.86 8.92 3.37
N GLU A 60 3.79 9.42 4.59
CA GLU A 60 4.94 9.44 5.52
C GLU A 60 5.29 8.04 6.03
N GLY A 61 4.28 7.19 6.16
CA GLY A 61 4.45 5.82 6.62
C GLY A 61 3.38 4.87 6.11
N THR A 62 3.71 3.60 6.08
CA THR A 62 2.80 2.49 5.80
C THR A 62 2.60 1.68 7.08
N ILE A 63 1.35 1.39 7.41
CA ILE A 63 0.99 0.59 8.59
C ILE A 63 0.42 -0.75 8.11
N ILE A 64 1.03 -1.85 8.54
CA ILE A 64 0.51 -3.20 8.30
C ILE A 64 -0.15 -3.71 9.58
N VAL A 65 -1.47 -3.85 9.52
CA VAL A 65 -2.29 -4.40 10.61
C VAL A 65 -2.31 -5.93 10.54
N GLU A 66 -2.50 -6.45 9.33
CA GLU A 66 -2.53 -7.88 9.07
C GLU A 66 -2.12 -8.15 7.60
N ALA A 67 -1.35 -9.20 7.37
CA ALA A 67 -1.02 -9.69 6.03
C ALA A 67 -0.57 -11.16 6.08
N GLY A 68 -1.02 -11.95 5.13
CA GLY A 68 -0.53 -13.32 4.94
C GLY A 68 0.89 -13.36 4.36
N GLU A 69 1.51 -14.55 4.38
CA GLU A 69 2.89 -14.76 3.95
C GLU A 69 3.15 -14.36 2.48
N THR A 70 2.14 -14.44 1.62
CA THR A 70 2.22 -14.12 0.18
C THR A 70 1.41 -12.89 -0.21
N SER A 71 1.04 -12.05 0.76
CA SER A 71 0.19 -10.88 0.51
C SER A 71 0.85 -9.84 -0.39
N GLY A 72 0.06 -9.21 -1.28
CA GLY A 72 0.47 -8.03 -2.05
C GLY A 72 0.86 -6.83 -1.19
N THR A 73 0.41 -6.77 0.06
CA THR A 73 0.82 -5.78 1.07
C THR A 73 2.34 -5.77 1.28
N LEU A 74 3.00 -6.92 1.15
CA LEU A 74 4.46 -7.02 1.30
C LEU A 74 5.21 -6.31 0.17
N THR A 75 4.59 -6.13 -1.00
CA THR A 75 5.14 -5.31 -2.07
C THR A 75 5.17 -3.83 -1.66
N GLN A 76 4.09 -3.34 -1.04
CA GLN A 76 4.06 -1.99 -0.49
C GLN A 76 5.07 -1.80 0.64
N ALA A 77 5.22 -2.79 1.52
CA ALA A 77 6.19 -2.77 2.60
C ALA A 77 7.63 -2.61 2.08
N ARG A 78 8.02 -3.42 1.09
CA ARG A 78 9.34 -3.30 0.44
C ARG A 78 9.53 -1.93 -0.22
N ALA A 79 8.50 -1.45 -0.92
CA ALA A 79 8.55 -0.14 -1.55
C ALA A 79 8.73 0.98 -0.53
N ALA A 80 8.02 0.95 0.59
CA ALA A 80 8.15 1.93 1.67
C ALA A 80 9.59 2.00 2.21
N LEU A 81 10.20 0.86 2.54
CA LEU A 81 11.59 0.80 3.01
C LEU A 81 12.58 1.28 1.94
N TYR A 82 12.42 0.84 0.70
CA TYR A 82 13.28 1.29 -0.41
C TYR A 82 13.21 2.80 -0.64
N GLN A 83 12.03 3.39 -0.44
CA GLN A 83 11.78 4.83 -0.60
C GLN A 83 12.21 5.65 0.63
N GLY A 84 12.74 5.02 1.67
CA GLY A 84 13.08 5.69 2.93
C GLY A 84 11.86 6.14 3.73
N ARG A 85 10.69 5.57 3.46
CA ARG A 85 9.46 5.83 4.22
C ARG A 85 9.38 4.93 5.44
N LYS A 86 8.66 5.37 6.47
CA LYS A 86 8.47 4.56 7.67
C LYS A 86 7.54 3.38 7.38
N LEU A 87 7.89 2.21 7.89
CA LEU A 87 7.07 1.01 7.85
C LEU A 87 6.75 0.58 9.27
N PHE A 88 5.48 0.55 9.61
CA PHE A 88 4.97 0.11 10.90
C PHE A 88 4.31 -1.26 10.75
N ILE A 89 4.60 -2.15 11.66
CA ILE A 89 4.02 -3.51 11.69
C ILE A 89 3.40 -3.72 13.06
N LEU A 90 2.11 -4.07 13.09
CA LEU A 90 1.40 -4.30 14.34
C LEU A 90 1.97 -5.51 15.06
N ASP A 91 2.08 -5.40 16.37
CA ASP A 91 2.62 -6.44 17.28
C ASP A 91 2.00 -7.83 17.08
N SER A 92 0.71 -7.86 16.78
CA SER A 92 0.00 -9.12 16.51
C SER A 92 0.58 -9.91 15.33
N CYS A 93 1.19 -9.25 14.34
CA CYS A 93 1.85 -9.93 13.22
C CYS A 93 3.08 -10.73 13.70
N PHE A 94 3.82 -10.23 14.67
CA PHE A 94 5.00 -10.91 15.22
C PHE A 94 4.66 -12.13 16.07
N ASN A 95 3.45 -12.15 16.61
CA ASN A 95 2.95 -13.25 17.46
C ASN A 95 2.23 -14.33 16.64
N ASN A 96 2.10 -14.17 15.34
CA ASN A 96 1.46 -15.13 14.44
C ASN A 96 2.48 -16.15 13.90
N PRO A 97 2.39 -17.44 14.33
CA PRO A 97 3.34 -18.46 13.89
C PRO A 97 3.21 -18.86 12.41
N ALA A 98 2.12 -18.46 11.75
CA ALA A 98 1.87 -18.78 10.33
C ALA A 98 2.63 -17.89 9.35
N ILE A 99 3.29 -16.84 9.82
CA ILE A 99 4.01 -15.88 8.99
C ILE A 99 5.42 -15.63 9.52
N THR A 100 6.36 -15.38 8.60
CA THR A 100 7.78 -15.16 8.91
C THR A 100 8.28 -13.77 8.51
N TRP A 101 7.55 -13.08 7.67
CA TRP A 101 7.94 -11.78 7.10
C TRP A 101 8.11 -10.66 8.15
N PRO A 102 7.38 -10.58 9.31
CA PRO A 102 7.53 -9.46 10.23
C PRO A 102 8.96 -9.29 10.74
N ALA A 103 9.56 -10.38 11.21
CA ALA A 103 10.93 -10.36 11.73
C ALA A 103 11.98 -9.99 10.66
N ARG A 104 11.73 -10.34 9.40
CA ARG A 104 12.59 -9.94 8.29
C ARG A 104 12.52 -8.43 8.05
N PHE A 105 11.32 -7.87 7.94
CA PHE A 105 11.15 -6.43 7.73
C PHE A 105 11.62 -5.60 8.93
N GLU A 106 11.51 -6.11 10.16
CA GLU A 106 12.05 -5.44 11.35
C GLU A 106 13.57 -5.28 11.24
N LYS A 107 14.29 -6.32 10.78
CA LYS A 107 15.74 -6.25 10.53
C LYS A 107 16.10 -5.25 9.41
N GLU A 108 15.19 -5.02 8.48
CA GLU A 108 15.35 -4.08 7.37
C GLU A 108 14.95 -2.64 7.76
N GLY A 109 14.46 -2.41 8.98
CA GLY A 109 14.14 -1.08 9.50
C GLY A 109 12.65 -0.82 9.75
N ALA A 110 11.79 -1.83 9.66
CA ALA A 110 10.39 -1.69 10.06
C ALA A 110 10.26 -1.53 11.58
N ILE A 111 9.28 -0.77 12.01
CA ILE A 111 9.01 -0.44 13.40
C ILE A 111 7.84 -1.27 13.90
N ARG A 112 8.07 -2.08 14.93
CA ARG A 112 7.03 -2.82 15.62
C ARG A 112 6.23 -1.87 16.50
N VAL A 113 4.89 -1.88 16.36
CA VAL A 113 3.99 -0.99 17.10
C VAL A 113 2.84 -1.77 17.73
N ARG A 114 2.35 -1.30 18.85
CA ARG A 114 1.21 -1.89 19.59
C ARG A 114 -0.06 -1.09 19.40
N ASP A 115 0.09 0.23 19.27
CA ASP A 115 -1.02 1.18 19.20
C ASP A 115 -0.65 2.44 18.40
N SER A 116 -1.58 3.37 18.31
CA SER A 116 -1.39 4.63 17.60
C SER A 116 -0.36 5.56 18.25
N GLU A 117 -0.14 5.45 19.56
CA GLU A 117 0.85 6.30 20.26
C GLU A 117 2.28 5.96 19.82
N ASP A 118 2.57 4.66 19.64
CA ASP A 118 3.87 4.22 19.12
C ASP A 118 4.13 4.78 17.72
N ILE A 119 3.07 4.86 16.87
CA ILE A 119 3.16 5.43 15.52
C ILE A 119 3.43 6.93 15.58
N TRP A 120 2.65 7.67 16.39
CA TRP A 120 2.80 9.13 16.51
C TRP A 120 4.18 9.51 17.01
N LYS A 121 4.68 8.86 18.07
CA LYS A 121 6.04 9.07 18.58
C LYS A 121 7.11 8.87 17.50
N ALA A 122 6.93 7.87 16.66
CA ALA A 122 7.89 7.59 15.59
C ALA A 122 7.79 8.58 14.41
N LEU A 123 6.65 9.24 14.24
CA LEU A 123 6.43 10.25 13.19
C LEU A 123 6.85 11.66 13.63
N GLU A 124 6.97 11.92 14.93
CA GLU A 124 7.47 13.20 15.42
C GLU A 124 8.87 13.50 14.89
N PRO A 125 9.12 14.72 14.42
CA PRO A 125 10.47 15.09 14.01
C PRO A 125 11.42 15.06 15.23
N ALA A 126 12.60 14.55 14.99
CA ALA A 126 13.64 14.46 16.00
C ALA A 126 14.11 15.84 16.49
#